data_ead60f0380d6f4df4b0d1a39c16e6b61
#
_entry.id   ead60f0380d6f4df4b0d1a39c16e6b61
#
_cell.length_a   1.000
_cell.length_b   1.000
_cell.length_c   1.000
_cell.angle_alpha   90.00
_cell.angle_beta   90.00
_cell.angle_gamma   90.00
#
_symmetry.space_group_name_H-M   'P 1'
#
loop_
_entity.id
_entity.type
_entity.pdbx_description
1 polymer ?
#
loop_
_entity_poly.entity_id
_entity_poly.type
_entity_poly.pdbx_seq_one_letter_code
_entity_poly.pdbx_strand_id
1 'polypeptide(L)'
;YGDVKSIIGTENGKLSGEAVYDIYDWIHEDDYSLRGRMSSFWEGEDTKFNTEVRIRNIKGNYRWYRIVGILERNEFGANESFVGKIVNVDEELSEEKELVQRAENDMLTGVLNKKTMEKRVSLMLKNRGDKYVIFYMVDLDNFKNVNDTLGHIYGDQAIVETAQCLNKVFANQDCIGRLGGDEFAVCVSYQAFDEQGLLEFIGKKAQEICAGNRRTYTDNASSVSITSSIGVAYAPDMGDSFTELYTQADCALYYSKANGKDQYHIYSPKDDN
;
A
#
# COMPACT_ATOMS: atom_id res chain seq x y z
N TYR A 1 27.75 -12.09 22.95
CA TYR A 1 27.11 -13.25 23.59
C TYR A 1 25.64 -12.89 23.89
N GLY A 2 24.83 -12.90 22.87
CA GLY A 2 23.37 -12.78 23.00
C GLY A 2 22.79 -14.04 23.62
N ASP A 3 21.66 -13.92 24.28
CA ASP A 3 20.96 -15.01 24.95
C ASP A 3 20.35 -16.00 23.95
N VAL A 4 21.19 -16.80 23.30
CA VAL A 4 20.78 -17.90 22.39
C VAL A 4 19.84 -18.87 23.15
N LYS A 5 20.01 -18.96 24.48
CA LYS A 5 19.17 -19.77 25.38
C LYS A 5 17.71 -19.32 25.35
N SER A 6 17.42 -18.01 25.22
CA SER A 6 16.06 -17.49 25.11
C SER A 6 15.43 -17.74 23.74
N ILE A 7 16.24 -17.97 22.70
CA ILE A 7 15.79 -18.21 21.33
C ILE A 7 15.53 -19.69 21.10
N ILE A 8 16.49 -20.56 21.45
CA ILE A 8 16.47 -21.99 21.10
C ILE A 8 16.63 -22.94 22.30
N GLY A 9 16.60 -22.44 23.52
CA GLY A 9 16.55 -23.26 24.74
C GLY A 9 17.84 -24.03 25.09
N THR A 10 18.99 -23.73 24.48
CA THR A 10 20.24 -24.44 24.75
C THR A 10 20.93 -23.95 26.04
N GLU A 11 21.40 -24.88 26.88
CA GLU A 11 21.96 -24.52 28.20
C GLU A 11 23.30 -23.78 28.16
N ASN A 12 24.08 -23.88 27.08
CA ASN A 12 25.47 -23.40 27.03
C ASN A 12 25.75 -22.32 25.96
N GLY A 13 24.73 -21.85 25.21
CA GLY A 13 24.91 -20.81 24.18
C GLY A 13 25.79 -21.23 22.98
N LYS A 14 26.21 -22.49 22.91
CA LYS A 14 26.95 -23.06 21.79
C LYS A 14 26.08 -24.06 21.05
N LEU A 15 25.93 -23.84 19.76
CA LEU A 15 25.38 -24.85 18.86
C LEU A 15 26.50 -25.76 18.41
N SER A 16 26.42 -27.04 18.74
CA SER A 16 27.32 -28.08 18.12
C SER A 16 26.78 -28.42 16.72
N GLY A 17 27.61 -29.05 15.88
CA GLY A 17 27.20 -29.37 14.49
C GLY A 17 25.87 -30.16 14.37
N GLU A 18 25.51 -30.96 15.38
CA GLU A 18 24.21 -31.64 15.44
C GLU A 18 23.06 -30.69 15.76
N ALA A 19 23.25 -29.68 16.63
CA ALA A 19 22.25 -28.72 16.99
C ALA A 19 21.93 -27.70 15.87
N VAL A 20 22.78 -27.58 14.85
CA VAL A 20 22.47 -26.77 13.66
C VAL A 20 21.32 -27.38 12.85
N TYR A 21 21.17 -28.71 12.85
CA TYR A 21 20.03 -29.38 12.21
C TYR A 21 18.71 -29.12 12.93
N ASP A 22 18.74 -28.98 14.25
CA ASP A 22 17.53 -28.69 15.06
C ASP A 22 17.00 -27.27 14.85
N ILE A 23 17.86 -26.33 14.42
CA ILE A 23 17.43 -24.94 14.14
C ILE A 23 16.39 -24.87 13.02
N TYR A 24 16.45 -25.78 12.04
CA TYR A 24 15.51 -25.80 10.93
C TYR A 24 14.07 -26.11 11.34
N ASP A 25 13.87 -26.84 12.44
CA ASP A 25 12.54 -27.13 12.98
C ASP A 25 11.85 -25.89 13.60
N TRP A 26 12.65 -24.84 13.83
CA TRP A 26 12.16 -23.58 14.38
C TRP A 26 11.97 -22.49 13.33
N ILE A 27 12.41 -22.73 12.09
CA ILE A 27 12.29 -21.77 10.99
C ILE A 27 10.88 -21.86 10.38
N HIS A 28 10.32 -20.71 10.01
CA HIS A 28 9.04 -20.66 9.34
C HIS A 28 9.12 -21.35 7.96
N GLU A 29 8.05 -22.05 7.57
CA GLU A 29 8.02 -22.84 6.33
C GLU A 29 8.36 -22.04 5.07
N ASP A 30 7.89 -20.78 4.96
CA ASP A 30 8.22 -19.92 3.83
C ASP A 30 9.71 -19.58 3.74
N ASP A 31 10.47 -19.74 4.85
CA ASP A 31 11.89 -19.42 4.94
C ASP A 31 12.80 -20.66 4.80
N TYR A 32 12.24 -21.84 4.48
CA TYR A 32 13.01 -23.08 4.31
C TYR A 32 14.06 -23.02 3.20
N SER A 33 13.97 -22.07 2.26
CA SER A 33 15.03 -21.78 1.29
C SER A 33 16.38 -21.42 1.95
N LEU A 34 16.37 -21.02 3.24
CA LEU A 34 17.59 -20.78 4.02
C LEU A 34 18.51 -21.98 4.01
N ARG A 35 17.97 -23.21 4.10
CA ARG A 35 18.79 -24.44 4.10
C ARG A 35 19.64 -24.55 2.84
N GLY A 36 19.05 -24.33 1.68
CA GLY A 36 19.78 -24.32 0.41
C GLY A 36 20.81 -23.20 0.35
N ARG A 37 20.46 -22.00 0.83
CA ARG A 37 21.39 -20.85 0.88
C ARG A 37 22.57 -21.10 1.80
N MET A 38 22.36 -21.71 2.96
CA MET A 38 23.43 -22.07 3.88
C MET A 38 24.36 -23.15 3.28
N SER A 39 23.80 -24.17 2.62
CA SER A 39 24.58 -25.18 1.94
C SER A 39 25.43 -24.60 0.81
N SER A 40 24.78 -23.78 -0.06
CA SER A 40 25.51 -23.11 -1.15
C SER A 40 26.59 -22.13 -0.64
N PHE A 41 26.33 -21.46 0.48
CA PHE A 41 27.33 -20.61 1.12
C PHE A 41 28.51 -21.43 1.67
N TRP A 42 28.22 -22.56 2.32
CA TRP A 42 29.26 -23.44 2.86
C TRP A 42 30.15 -24.01 1.77
N GLU A 43 29.59 -24.34 0.61
CA GLU A 43 30.30 -24.92 -0.53
C GLU A 43 30.93 -23.86 -1.45
N GLY A 44 30.51 -22.60 -1.33
CA GLY A 44 30.90 -21.50 -2.20
C GLY A 44 32.21 -20.82 -1.80
N GLU A 45 32.54 -19.76 -2.55
CA GLU A 45 33.71 -18.91 -2.32
C GLU A 45 33.45 -17.77 -1.33
N ASP A 46 32.20 -17.43 -1.09
CA ASP A 46 31.80 -16.34 -0.18
C ASP A 46 32.22 -16.66 1.25
N THR A 47 32.75 -15.64 1.93
CA THR A 47 33.15 -15.76 3.34
C THR A 47 32.22 -15.05 4.29
N LYS A 48 31.23 -14.26 3.78
CA LYS A 48 30.26 -13.51 4.60
C LYS A 48 28.85 -14.00 4.32
N PHE A 49 28.11 -14.28 5.37
CA PHE A 49 26.70 -14.66 5.32
C PHE A 49 25.85 -13.61 6.01
N ASN A 50 24.78 -13.21 5.36
CA ASN A 50 23.78 -12.32 5.94
C ASN A 50 22.39 -12.68 5.40
N THR A 51 21.47 -12.98 6.30
CA THR A 51 20.10 -13.31 5.92
C THR A 51 19.14 -13.02 7.06
N GLU A 52 17.88 -12.77 6.71
CA GLU A 52 16.77 -12.61 7.65
C GLU A 52 15.83 -13.79 7.53
N VAL A 53 15.37 -14.30 8.67
CA VAL A 53 14.49 -15.46 8.78
C VAL A 53 13.59 -15.33 9.99
N ARG A 54 12.41 -15.95 9.89
CA ARG A 54 11.49 -16.10 11.01
C ARG A 54 11.83 -17.34 11.80
N ILE A 55 12.17 -17.15 13.08
CA ILE A 55 12.46 -18.26 14.00
C ILE A 55 11.38 -18.27 15.08
N ARG A 56 10.86 -19.46 15.37
CA ARG A 56 9.88 -19.68 16.44
C ARG A 56 10.60 -19.68 17.79
N ASN A 57 10.18 -18.81 18.70
CA ASN A 57 10.70 -18.79 20.04
C ASN A 57 10.09 -19.91 20.91
N ILE A 58 10.62 -20.09 22.12
CA ILE A 58 10.14 -21.11 23.09
C ILE A 58 8.67 -20.97 23.49
N LYS A 59 8.04 -19.80 23.24
CA LYS A 59 6.60 -19.56 23.47
C LYS A 59 5.74 -19.90 22.25
N GLY A 60 6.35 -20.40 21.17
CA GLY A 60 5.66 -20.77 19.93
C GLY A 60 5.43 -19.62 18.95
N ASN A 61 5.85 -18.39 19.25
CA ASN A 61 5.68 -17.22 18.38
C ASN A 61 6.86 -17.07 17.45
N TYR A 62 6.59 -16.78 16.16
CA TYR A 62 7.62 -16.42 15.20
C TYR A 62 8.09 -14.98 15.40
N ARG A 63 9.42 -14.79 15.30
CA ARG A 63 10.12 -13.52 15.38
C ARG A 63 11.14 -13.43 14.26
N TRP A 64 11.38 -12.22 13.76
CA TRP A 64 12.40 -11.99 12.76
C TRP A 64 13.80 -11.92 13.38
N TYR A 65 14.71 -12.71 12.84
CA TYR A 65 16.10 -12.70 13.24
C TYR A 65 16.99 -12.52 12.01
N ARG A 66 18.02 -11.68 12.17
CA ARG A 66 19.11 -11.54 11.22
C ARG A 66 20.26 -12.45 11.65
N ILE A 67 20.67 -13.34 10.76
CA ILE A 67 21.83 -14.24 10.93
C ILE A 67 22.98 -13.63 10.13
N VAL A 68 24.03 -13.20 10.83
CA VAL A 68 25.24 -12.63 10.22
C VAL A 68 26.43 -13.40 10.70
N GLY A 69 27.30 -13.84 9.78
CA GLY A 69 28.51 -14.54 10.16
C GLY A 69 29.54 -14.58 9.06
N ILE A 70 30.69 -15.13 9.42
CA ILE A 70 31.83 -15.35 8.55
C ILE A 70 32.22 -16.81 8.58
N LEU A 71 32.67 -17.27 7.42
CA LEU A 71 33.26 -18.62 7.26
C LEU A 71 34.76 -18.52 7.45
N GLU A 72 35.26 -19.27 8.40
CA GLU A 72 36.71 -19.43 8.63
C GLU A 72 37.21 -20.62 7.86
N ARG A 73 38.39 -20.48 7.24
CA ARG A 73 39.06 -21.54 6.48
C ARG A 73 40.41 -21.88 7.13
N ASN A 74 40.75 -23.13 7.09
CA ASN A 74 42.04 -23.57 7.55
C ASN A 74 43.16 -23.20 6.55
N GLU A 75 44.43 -23.52 6.91
CA GLU A 75 45.60 -23.23 6.11
C GLU A 75 45.60 -23.92 4.73
N PHE A 76 44.76 -24.94 4.53
CA PHE A 76 44.61 -25.66 3.25
C PHE A 76 43.42 -25.09 2.43
N GLY A 77 42.75 -24.01 2.90
CA GLY A 77 41.60 -23.39 2.23
C GLY A 77 40.27 -24.14 2.41
N ALA A 78 40.24 -25.20 3.22
CA ALA A 78 39.02 -25.92 3.54
C ALA A 78 38.23 -25.19 4.64
N ASN A 79 36.90 -25.19 4.53
CA ASN A 79 35.99 -24.58 5.50
C ASN A 79 36.13 -25.29 6.85
N GLU A 80 36.40 -24.54 7.89
CA GLU A 80 36.65 -25.05 9.24
C GLU A 80 35.51 -24.70 10.20
N SER A 81 35.10 -23.45 10.21
CA SER A 81 34.06 -23.00 11.13
C SER A 81 33.21 -21.83 10.54
N PHE A 82 31.96 -21.72 11.01
CA PHE A 82 31.15 -20.57 10.81
C PHE A 82 30.95 -19.83 12.14
N VAL A 83 31.41 -18.58 12.19
CA VAL A 83 31.30 -17.72 13.37
C VAL A 83 30.38 -16.59 13.07
N GLY A 84 29.34 -16.44 13.88
CA GLY A 84 28.33 -15.44 13.63
C GLY A 84 27.49 -15.05 14.84
N LYS A 85 26.50 -14.21 14.59
CA LYS A 85 25.50 -13.80 15.57
C LYS A 85 24.10 -13.88 14.97
N ILE A 86 23.15 -14.13 15.83
CA ILE A 86 21.71 -14.05 15.54
C ILE A 86 21.17 -12.86 16.32
N VAL A 87 20.55 -11.92 15.63
CA VAL A 87 20.01 -10.67 16.21
C VAL A 87 18.52 -10.62 15.95
N ASN A 88 17.72 -10.37 16.99
CA ASN A 88 16.31 -10.08 16.79
C ASN A 88 16.17 -8.72 16.08
N VAL A 89 15.42 -8.69 14.99
CA VAL A 89 15.22 -7.50 14.14
C VAL A 89 13.74 -7.14 14.01
N ASP A 90 12.86 -7.69 14.84
CA ASP A 90 11.42 -7.39 14.81
C ASP A 90 11.13 -5.90 14.93
N GLU A 91 11.77 -5.22 15.89
CA GLU A 91 11.58 -3.78 16.10
C GLU A 91 12.10 -2.99 14.90
N GLU A 92 13.33 -3.30 14.42
CA GLU A 92 13.93 -2.64 13.25
C GLU A 92 13.03 -2.76 12.01
N LEU A 93 12.56 -3.98 11.72
CA LEU A 93 11.67 -4.23 10.57
C LEU A 93 10.28 -3.62 10.74
N SER A 94 9.77 -3.57 11.97
CA SER A 94 8.49 -2.92 12.27
C SER A 94 8.58 -1.41 12.09
N GLU A 95 9.63 -0.79 12.62
CA GLU A 95 9.91 0.64 12.44
C GLU A 95 10.11 1.00 10.98
N GLU A 96 10.87 0.19 10.22
CA GLU A 96 11.05 0.40 8.79
C GLU A 96 9.73 0.34 8.03
N LYS A 97 8.88 -0.66 8.32
CA LYS A 97 7.55 -0.77 7.70
C LYS A 97 6.66 0.42 8.05
N GLU A 98 6.67 0.86 9.31
CA GLU A 98 5.92 2.05 9.73
C GLU A 98 6.42 3.31 9.02
N LEU A 99 7.75 3.49 8.89
CA LEU A 99 8.32 4.61 8.18
C LEU A 99 7.92 4.61 6.69
N VAL A 100 7.96 3.45 6.04
CA VAL A 100 7.49 3.31 4.66
C VAL A 100 6.01 3.64 4.55
N GLN A 101 5.16 3.10 5.44
CA GLN A 101 3.73 3.41 5.45
C GLN A 101 3.45 4.90 5.66
N ARG A 102 4.14 5.56 6.59
CA ARG A 102 4.03 7.01 6.81
C ARG A 102 4.49 7.82 5.61
N ALA A 103 5.51 7.35 4.89
CA ALA A 103 6.02 8.02 3.70
C ALA A 103 5.10 7.85 2.47
N GLU A 104 4.35 6.75 2.39
CA GLU A 104 3.54 6.42 1.22
C GLU A 104 2.05 6.73 1.40
N ASN A 105 1.53 6.75 2.61
CA ASN A 105 0.09 6.88 2.87
C ASN A 105 -0.28 8.21 3.52
N ASP A 106 -1.55 8.57 3.41
CA ASP A 106 -2.19 9.61 4.20
C ASP A 106 -2.48 9.08 5.61
N MET A 107 -2.02 9.81 6.63
CA MET A 107 -2.05 9.36 8.01
C MET A 107 -3.46 9.26 8.62
N LEU A 108 -4.42 10.02 8.09
CA LEU A 108 -5.80 10.00 8.58
C LEU A 108 -6.58 8.81 8.01
N THR A 109 -6.38 8.52 6.73
CA THR A 109 -7.22 7.59 5.97
C THR A 109 -6.57 6.24 5.70
N GLY A 110 -5.23 6.18 5.74
CA GLY A 110 -4.46 4.99 5.39
C GLY A 110 -4.37 4.69 3.89
N VAL A 111 -5.06 5.44 3.02
CA VAL A 111 -4.88 5.34 1.56
C VAL A 111 -3.60 6.05 1.12
N LEU A 112 -3.21 5.90 -0.14
CA LEU A 112 -2.00 6.53 -0.65
C LEU A 112 -2.04 8.07 -0.47
N ASN A 113 -0.89 8.68 -0.18
CA ASN A 113 -0.77 10.13 -0.26
C ASN A 113 -0.57 10.58 -1.72
N LYS A 114 -0.73 11.88 -1.99
CA LYS A 114 -0.64 12.48 -3.33
C LYS A 114 0.62 12.06 -4.08
N LYS A 115 1.79 12.12 -3.43
CA LYS A 115 3.08 11.80 -4.06
C LYS A 115 3.16 10.34 -4.49
N THR A 116 2.68 9.43 -3.67
CA THR A 116 2.68 7.99 -3.97
C THR A 116 1.65 7.67 -5.04
N MET A 117 0.48 8.33 -5.00
CA MET A 117 -0.55 8.22 -6.03
C MET A 117 0.00 8.60 -7.40
N GLU A 118 0.64 9.76 -7.54
CA GLU A 118 1.29 10.22 -8.78
C GLU A 118 2.28 9.19 -9.32
N LYS A 119 3.17 8.69 -8.45
CA LYS A 119 4.16 7.67 -8.83
C LYS A 119 3.49 6.39 -9.34
N ARG A 120 2.46 5.91 -8.63
CA ARG A 120 1.77 4.66 -9.00
C ARG A 120 0.97 4.80 -10.29
N VAL A 121 0.26 5.89 -10.49
CA VAL A 121 -0.47 6.17 -11.73
C VAL A 121 0.51 6.26 -12.91
N SER A 122 1.64 6.94 -12.76
CA SER A 122 2.69 7.01 -13.79
C SER A 122 3.23 5.63 -14.17
N LEU A 123 3.40 4.73 -13.19
CA LEU A 123 3.80 3.35 -13.46
C LEU A 123 2.69 2.54 -14.14
N MET A 124 1.42 2.74 -13.78
CA MET A 124 0.28 2.09 -14.44
C MET A 124 0.19 2.53 -15.91
N LEU A 125 0.32 3.82 -16.19
CA LEU A 125 0.34 4.36 -17.55
C LEU A 125 1.48 3.75 -18.39
N LYS A 126 2.69 3.72 -17.84
CA LYS A 126 3.86 3.14 -18.51
C LYS A 126 3.68 1.65 -18.85
N ASN A 127 2.99 0.90 -17.98
CA ASN A 127 2.85 -0.55 -18.08
C ASN A 127 1.45 -0.98 -18.57
N ARG A 128 0.63 -0.06 -19.08
CA ARG A 128 -0.78 -0.32 -19.42
C ARG A 128 -0.99 -1.37 -20.52
N GLY A 129 -0.06 -1.46 -21.48
CA GLY A 129 -0.27 -2.25 -22.70
C GLY A 129 -1.52 -1.78 -23.44
N ASP A 130 -2.42 -2.72 -23.75
CA ASP A 130 -3.71 -2.44 -24.44
C ASP A 130 -4.86 -2.12 -23.46
N LYS A 131 -4.58 -1.92 -22.18
CA LYS A 131 -5.59 -1.58 -21.18
C LYS A 131 -5.82 -0.07 -21.12
N TYR A 132 -7.03 0.30 -20.72
CA TYR A 132 -7.33 1.65 -20.30
C TYR A 132 -6.84 1.89 -18.87
N VAL A 133 -6.35 3.11 -18.61
CA VAL A 133 -6.06 3.58 -17.26
C VAL A 133 -7.05 4.70 -16.96
N ILE A 134 -7.98 4.43 -16.05
CA ILE A 134 -9.08 5.33 -15.70
C ILE A 134 -8.74 6.05 -14.41
N PHE A 135 -8.84 7.37 -14.40
CA PHE A 135 -8.56 8.23 -13.25
C PHE A 135 -9.84 8.95 -12.84
N TYR A 136 -10.26 8.69 -11.61
CA TYR A 136 -11.39 9.37 -10.96
C TYR A 136 -10.83 10.38 -9.97
N MET A 137 -11.25 11.62 -10.07
CA MET A 137 -11.04 12.65 -9.05
C MET A 137 -12.36 12.84 -8.30
N VAL A 138 -12.33 12.70 -6.98
CA VAL A 138 -13.51 12.72 -6.11
C VAL A 138 -13.33 13.81 -5.08
N ASP A 139 -14.31 14.66 -4.92
CA ASP A 139 -14.34 15.75 -3.96
C ASP A 139 -15.64 15.74 -3.15
N LEU A 140 -15.53 15.96 -1.84
CA LEU A 140 -16.69 15.96 -0.95
C LEU A 140 -17.45 17.29 -1.00
N ASP A 141 -18.65 17.25 -1.51
CA ASP A 141 -19.51 18.41 -1.56
C ASP A 141 -19.88 18.90 -0.16
N ASN A 142 -19.81 20.22 0.03
CA ASN A 142 -20.16 20.88 1.28
C ASN A 142 -19.29 20.47 2.50
N PHE A 143 -18.12 19.91 2.30
CA PHE A 143 -17.22 19.46 3.37
C PHE A 143 -16.88 20.60 4.36
N LYS A 144 -16.62 21.81 3.85
CA LYS A 144 -16.39 22.98 4.69
C LYS A 144 -17.57 23.23 5.65
N ASN A 145 -18.81 23.06 5.19
CA ASN A 145 -19.99 23.25 6.03
C ASN A 145 -20.09 22.21 7.16
N VAL A 146 -19.61 20.98 6.93
CA VAL A 146 -19.50 19.96 8.00
C VAL A 146 -18.55 20.46 9.08
N ASN A 147 -17.36 20.93 8.71
CA ASN A 147 -16.38 21.45 9.65
C ASN A 147 -16.89 22.68 10.42
N ASP A 148 -17.50 23.63 9.70
CA ASP A 148 -17.95 24.89 10.27
C ASP A 148 -19.15 24.71 11.20
N THR A 149 -20.03 23.72 10.93
CA THR A 149 -21.26 23.49 11.69
C THR A 149 -21.10 22.46 12.80
N LEU A 150 -20.42 21.33 12.51
CA LEU A 150 -20.31 20.16 13.42
C LEU A 150 -18.92 20.00 14.02
N GLY A 151 -17.92 20.74 13.50
CA GLY A 151 -16.53 20.67 13.96
C GLY A 151 -15.69 19.65 13.21
N HIS A 152 -14.37 19.80 13.37
CA HIS A 152 -13.36 19.00 12.64
C HIS A 152 -13.43 17.49 12.88
N ILE A 153 -13.97 17.06 14.03
CA ILE A 153 -14.13 15.62 14.33
C ILE A 153 -15.07 14.97 13.30
N TYR A 154 -16.16 15.63 12.96
CA TYR A 154 -17.10 15.13 11.93
C TYR A 154 -16.49 15.23 10.52
N GLY A 155 -15.69 16.27 10.27
CA GLY A 155 -14.93 16.37 9.01
C GLY A 155 -13.93 15.23 8.85
N ASP A 156 -13.14 14.93 9.86
CA ASP A 156 -12.20 13.80 9.84
C ASP A 156 -12.93 12.47 9.67
N GLN A 157 -14.07 12.29 10.33
CA GLN A 157 -14.93 11.12 10.14
C GLN A 157 -15.42 11.01 8.69
N ALA A 158 -15.87 12.10 8.07
CA ALA A 158 -16.31 12.11 6.67
C ALA A 158 -15.18 11.70 5.71
N ILE A 159 -13.98 12.19 5.94
CA ILE A 159 -12.77 11.82 5.18
C ILE A 159 -12.46 10.32 5.32
N VAL A 160 -12.44 9.79 6.55
CA VAL A 160 -12.17 8.37 6.81
C VAL A 160 -13.23 7.47 6.17
N GLU A 161 -14.50 7.82 6.32
CA GLU A 161 -15.60 7.04 5.74
C GLU A 161 -15.62 7.10 4.21
N THR A 162 -15.15 8.19 3.60
CA THR A 162 -14.97 8.28 2.15
C THR A 162 -13.87 7.33 1.67
N ALA A 163 -12.72 7.31 2.34
CA ALA A 163 -11.67 6.34 2.03
C ALA A 163 -12.17 4.89 2.15
N GLN A 164 -12.96 4.59 3.18
CA GLN A 164 -13.58 3.28 3.35
C GLN A 164 -14.58 2.95 2.23
N CYS A 165 -15.36 3.93 1.79
CA CYS A 165 -16.28 3.78 0.65
C CYS A 165 -15.49 3.42 -0.62
N LEU A 166 -14.45 4.17 -0.94
CA LEU A 166 -13.62 3.93 -2.11
C LEU A 166 -12.98 2.53 -2.07
N ASN A 167 -12.47 2.10 -0.90
CA ASN A 167 -11.93 0.76 -0.72
C ASN A 167 -12.97 -0.37 -0.88
N LYS A 168 -14.26 -0.09 -0.68
CA LYS A 168 -15.34 -1.07 -0.91
C LYS A 168 -15.74 -1.15 -2.39
N VAL A 169 -15.71 -0.02 -3.09
CA VAL A 169 -16.07 0.08 -4.51
C VAL A 169 -14.98 -0.52 -5.41
N PHE A 170 -13.72 -0.38 -5.03
CA PHE A 170 -12.57 -0.79 -5.82
C PHE A 170 -11.80 -1.96 -5.19
N ALA A 171 -11.14 -2.75 -6.02
CA ALA A 171 -10.36 -3.90 -5.58
C ALA A 171 -8.96 -3.50 -5.08
N ASN A 172 -8.30 -4.42 -4.35
CA ASN A 172 -6.97 -4.19 -3.77
C ASN A 172 -5.84 -3.87 -4.78
N GLN A 173 -6.08 -4.08 -6.08
CA GLN A 173 -5.08 -3.78 -7.13
C GLN A 173 -5.20 -2.35 -7.66
N ASP A 174 -6.26 -1.64 -7.31
CA ASP A 174 -6.51 -0.30 -7.73
C ASP A 174 -5.78 0.69 -6.82
N CYS A 175 -5.35 1.83 -7.38
CA CYS A 175 -4.70 2.86 -6.60
C CYS A 175 -5.77 3.81 -6.04
N ILE A 176 -5.87 3.91 -4.72
CA ILE A 176 -6.74 4.86 -4.04
C ILE A 176 -5.85 5.80 -3.23
N GLY A 177 -6.00 7.10 -3.41
CA GLY A 177 -5.20 8.11 -2.72
C GLY A 177 -6.00 9.33 -2.31
N ARG A 178 -5.49 10.03 -1.29
CA ARG A 178 -5.96 11.35 -0.89
C ARG A 178 -5.00 12.41 -1.42
N LEU A 179 -5.53 13.35 -2.19
CA LEU A 179 -4.74 14.40 -2.83
C LEU A 179 -4.49 15.59 -1.91
N GLY A 180 -5.40 15.83 -0.98
CA GLY A 180 -5.34 16.88 0.04
C GLY A 180 -6.75 17.30 0.47
N GLY A 181 -6.90 17.83 1.69
CA GLY A 181 -8.22 18.26 2.18
C GLY A 181 -9.28 17.17 2.07
N ASP A 182 -10.31 17.45 1.29
CA ASP A 182 -11.46 16.60 0.97
C ASP A 182 -11.38 15.94 -0.43
N GLU A 183 -10.23 16.05 -1.10
CA GLU A 183 -10.00 15.52 -2.44
C GLU A 183 -9.37 14.14 -2.40
N PHE A 184 -9.95 13.20 -3.13
CA PHE A 184 -9.44 11.85 -3.35
C PHE A 184 -9.24 11.56 -4.84
N ALA A 185 -8.40 10.59 -5.13
CA ALA A 185 -8.26 10.03 -6.46
C ALA A 185 -8.31 8.51 -6.43
N VAL A 186 -8.86 7.94 -7.49
CA VAL A 186 -8.79 6.50 -7.75
C VAL A 186 -8.27 6.27 -9.15
N CYS A 187 -7.33 5.32 -9.31
CA CYS A 187 -6.82 4.94 -10.61
C CYS A 187 -6.93 3.44 -10.80
N VAL A 188 -7.55 3.05 -11.91
CA VAL A 188 -7.90 1.66 -12.24
C VAL A 188 -7.34 1.29 -13.60
N SER A 189 -6.75 0.09 -13.71
CA SER A 189 -6.40 -0.52 -14.99
C SER A 189 -7.53 -1.43 -15.44
N TYR A 190 -8.13 -1.16 -16.61
CA TYR A 190 -9.31 -1.86 -17.09
C TYR A 190 -9.15 -2.33 -18.53
N GLN A 191 -9.57 -3.58 -18.80
CA GLN A 191 -9.62 -4.13 -20.15
C GLN A 191 -11.06 -4.03 -20.66
N ALA A 192 -11.31 -3.09 -21.57
CA ALA A 192 -12.59 -2.99 -22.28
C ALA A 192 -12.50 -3.70 -23.64
N PHE A 193 -13.61 -4.23 -24.10
CA PHE A 193 -13.73 -4.78 -25.46
C PHE A 193 -14.10 -3.70 -26.50
N ASP A 194 -14.80 -2.68 -26.05
CA ASP A 194 -15.24 -1.54 -26.84
C ASP A 194 -15.41 -0.30 -25.93
N GLU A 195 -15.64 0.84 -26.56
CA GLU A 195 -15.85 2.13 -25.88
C GLU A 195 -17.12 2.13 -25.00
N GLN A 196 -18.17 1.46 -25.45
CA GLN A 196 -19.42 1.39 -24.69
C GLN A 196 -19.18 0.66 -23.36
N GLY A 197 -18.52 -0.49 -23.36
CA GLY A 197 -18.19 -1.22 -22.15
C GLY A 197 -17.28 -0.44 -21.20
N LEU A 198 -16.35 0.37 -21.74
CA LEU A 198 -15.54 1.27 -20.95
C LEU A 198 -16.40 2.32 -20.23
N LEU A 199 -17.27 3.02 -20.97
CA LEU A 199 -18.14 4.08 -20.42
C LEU A 199 -19.15 3.53 -19.41
N GLU A 200 -19.70 2.34 -19.66
CA GLU A 200 -20.57 1.63 -18.71
C GLU A 200 -19.84 1.30 -17.41
N PHE A 201 -18.60 0.78 -17.49
CA PHE A 201 -17.79 0.51 -16.31
C PHE A 201 -17.50 1.79 -15.53
N ILE A 202 -17.06 2.86 -16.20
CA ILE A 202 -16.77 4.16 -15.60
C ILE A 202 -18.03 4.68 -14.88
N GLY A 203 -19.18 4.71 -15.57
CA GLY A 203 -20.42 5.23 -15.03
C GLY A 203 -20.91 4.42 -13.81
N LYS A 204 -20.84 3.10 -13.88
CA LYS A 204 -21.22 2.22 -12.77
C LYS A 204 -20.37 2.52 -11.52
N LYS A 205 -19.05 2.58 -11.67
CA LYS A 205 -18.14 2.86 -10.55
C LYS A 205 -18.35 4.25 -9.96
N ALA A 206 -18.50 5.26 -10.79
CA ALA A 206 -18.79 6.62 -10.34
C ALA A 206 -20.13 6.71 -9.58
N GLN A 207 -21.18 6.05 -10.05
CA GLN A 207 -22.47 5.98 -9.36
C GLN A 207 -22.37 5.25 -8.01
N GLU A 208 -21.59 4.15 -7.93
CA GLU A 208 -21.33 3.45 -6.67
C GLU A 208 -20.63 4.37 -5.64
N ILE A 209 -19.67 5.20 -6.08
CA ILE A 209 -19.01 6.20 -5.23
C ILE A 209 -20.01 7.25 -4.73
N CYS A 210 -20.77 7.89 -5.65
CA CYS A 210 -21.77 8.89 -5.27
C CYS A 210 -22.77 8.32 -4.25
N ALA A 211 -23.32 7.14 -4.53
CA ALA A 211 -24.28 6.49 -3.64
C ALA A 211 -23.69 6.16 -2.27
N GLY A 212 -22.44 5.70 -2.23
CA GLY A 212 -21.74 5.35 -0.99
C GLY A 212 -21.32 6.57 -0.16
N ASN A 213 -21.20 7.75 -0.77
CA ASN A 213 -20.83 9.00 -0.10
C ASN A 213 -22.02 9.89 0.29
N ARG A 214 -23.25 9.56 -0.08
CA ARG A 214 -24.43 10.24 0.43
C ARG A 214 -24.66 9.93 1.89
N ARG A 215 -24.31 10.87 2.77
CA ARG A 215 -24.39 10.71 4.23
C ARG A 215 -24.90 11.98 4.89
N THR A 216 -25.45 11.82 6.08
CA THR A 216 -25.88 12.93 6.92
C THR A 216 -25.26 12.78 8.29
N TYR A 217 -24.55 13.81 8.72
CA TYR A 217 -23.98 13.90 10.07
C TYR A 217 -24.85 14.79 10.92
N THR A 218 -25.11 14.36 12.15
CA THR A 218 -26.03 15.06 13.08
C THR A 218 -25.39 15.11 14.47
N ASP A 219 -25.44 16.27 15.07
CA ASP A 219 -25.21 16.45 16.51
C ASP A 219 -26.50 16.82 17.23
N ASN A 220 -26.42 17.28 18.48
CA ASN A 220 -27.59 17.65 19.30
C ASN A 220 -28.37 18.86 18.77
N ALA A 221 -27.79 19.67 17.88
CA ALA A 221 -28.35 20.96 17.46
C ALA A 221 -28.47 21.09 15.92
N SER A 222 -27.67 20.35 15.16
CA SER A 222 -27.50 20.58 13.72
C SER A 222 -27.40 19.29 12.93
N SER A 223 -27.75 19.35 11.64
CA SER A 223 -27.61 18.24 10.70
C SER A 223 -27.06 18.76 9.37
N VAL A 224 -26.04 18.12 8.84
CA VAL A 224 -25.40 18.47 7.58
C VAL A 224 -25.28 17.24 6.70
N SER A 225 -25.78 17.34 5.47
CA SER A 225 -25.66 16.30 4.45
C SER A 225 -24.41 16.55 3.60
N ILE A 226 -23.73 15.48 3.27
CA ILE A 226 -22.55 15.44 2.39
C ILE A 226 -22.83 14.54 1.19
N THR A 227 -22.31 14.91 0.03
CA THR A 227 -22.31 14.13 -1.20
C THR A 227 -20.91 14.18 -1.81
N SER A 228 -20.72 13.65 -3.00
CA SER A 228 -19.45 13.79 -3.72
C SER A 228 -19.68 14.11 -5.18
N SER A 229 -18.87 15.03 -5.70
CA SER A 229 -18.72 15.30 -7.12
C SER A 229 -17.50 14.58 -7.66
N ILE A 230 -17.59 14.08 -8.90
CA ILE A 230 -16.56 13.24 -9.50
C ILE A 230 -16.26 13.74 -10.89
N GLY A 231 -14.95 13.90 -11.20
CA GLY A 231 -14.43 14.07 -12.54
C GLY A 231 -13.67 12.84 -12.98
N VAL A 232 -13.81 12.44 -14.24
CA VAL A 232 -13.18 11.25 -14.77
C VAL A 232 -12.41 11.56 -16.05
N ALA A 233 -11.18 11.09 -16.13
CA ALA A 233 -10.37 11.05 -17.34
C ALA A 233 -9.76 9.66 -17.54
N TYR A 234 -9.43 9.28 -18.78
CA TYR A 234 -8.83 7.99 -19.06
C TYR A 234 -7.82 8.01 -20.20
N ALA A 235 -6.79 7.21 -20.07
CA ALA A 235 -5.80 6.97 -21.11
C ALA A 235 -6.18 5.74 -21.96
N PRO A 236 -5.83 5.72 -23.26
CA PRO A 236 -4.95 6.70 -23.96
C PRO A 236 -5.66 7.96 -24.47
N ASP A 237 -6.99 7.97 -24.55
CA ASP A 237 -7.74 8.94 -25.36
C ASP A 237 -7.66 10.37 -24.82
N MET A 238 -7.44 10.50 -23.51
CA MET A 238 -7.38 11.79 -22.80
C MET A 238 -5.99 12.09 -22.23
N GLY A 239 -4.94 11.43 -22.70
CA GLY A 239 -3.56 11.68 -22.28
C GLY A 239 -2.82 10.42 -21.81
N ASP A 240 -1.49 10.53 -21.75
CA ASP A 240 -0.58 9.44 -21.39
C ASP A 240 0.29 9.77 -20.16
N SER A 241 0.03 10.87 -19.47
CA SER A 241 0.73 11.27 -18.25
C SER A 241 -0.22 11.51 -17.07
N PHE A 242 0.31 11.39 -15.86
CA PHE A 242 -0.44 11.73 -14.65
C PHE A 242 -0.97 13.16 -14.69
N THR A 243 -0.14 14.11 -15.14
CA THR A 243 -0.51 15.53 -15.18
C THR A 243 -1.68 15.79 -16.13
N GLU A 244 -1.68 15.14 -17.30
CA GLU A 244 -2.78 15.27 -18.26
C GLU A 244 -4.08 14.71 -17.68
N LEU A 245 -4.05 13.46 -17.19
CA LEU A 245 -5.25 12.85 -16.59
C LEU A 245 -5.76 13.62 -15.37
N TYR A 246 -4.84 14.13 -14.53
CA TYR A 246 -5.18 14.97 -13.38
C TYR A 246 -5.91 16.25 -13.83
N THR A 247 -5.33 16.98 -14.79
CA THR A 247 -5.89 18.25 -15.27
C THR A 247 -7.27 18.05 -15.89
N GLN A 248 -7.44 17.02 -16.69
CA GLN A 248 -8.70 16.73 -17.37
C GLN A 248 -9.78 16.23 -16.38
N ALA A 249 -9.39 15.39 -15.42
CA ALA A 249 -10.31 14.98 -14.38
C ALA A 249 -10.73 16.16 -13.49
N ASP A 250 -9.84 17.12 -13.23
CA ASP A 250 -10.16 18.35 -12.49
C ASP A 250 -11.16 19.23 -13.26
N CYS A 251 -10.97 19.42 -14.57
CA CYS A 251 -11.96 20.11 -15.43
C CYS A 251 -13.33 19.41 -15.37
N ALA A 252 -13.38 18.10 -15.48
CA ALA A 252 -14.61 17.33 -15.39
C ALA A 252 -15.25 17.41 -14.00
N LEU A 253 -14.45 17.42 -12.94
CA LEU A 253 -14.92 17.61 -11.56
C LEU A 253 -15.55 18.99 -11.37
N TYR A 254 -14.91 20.03 -11.90
CA TYR A 254 -15.48 21.38 -11.88
C TYR A 254 -16.85 21.42 -12.57
N TYR A 255 -16.99 20.74 -13.73
CA TYR A 255 -18.28 20.61 -14.42
C TYR A 255 -19.32 19.92 -13.54
N SER A 256 -18.99 18.83 -12.86
CA SER A 256 -19.90 18.14 -11.92
C SER A 256 -20.37 19.07 -10.80
N LYS A 257 -19.45 19.84 -10.21
CA LYS A 257 -19.78 20.82 -9.15
C LYS A 257 -20.68 21.94 -9.65
N ALA A 258 -20.42 22.47 -10.85
CA ALA A 258 -21.20 23.58 -11.44
C ALA A 258 -22.61 23.15 -11.86
N ASN A 259 -22.82 21.87 -12.19
CA ASN A 259 -24.11 21.35 -12.66
C ASN A 259 -24.94 20.62 -11.60
N GLY A 260 -24.75 20.96 -10.32
CA GLY A 260 -25.64 20.55 -9.24
C GLY A 260 -25.05 19.62 -8.22
N LYS A 261 -23.76 19.28 -8.35
CA LYS A 261 -23.05 18.37 -7.42
C LYS A 261 -23.64 16.95 -7.41
N ASP A 262 -23.18 16.08 -6.49
CA ASP A 262 -23.67 14.71 -6.30
C ASP A 262 -23.79 13.90 -7.61
N GLN A 263 -22.80 14.02 -8.47
CA GLN A 263 -22.77 13.42 -9.80
C GLN A 263 -21.33 13.24 -10.28
N TYR A 264 -21.20 12.55 -11.41
CA TYR A 264 -19.94 12.45 -12.12
C TYR A 264 -20.02 13.06 -13.51
N HIS A 265 -18.89 13.48 -14.03
CA HIS A 265 -18.70 13.88 -15.42
C HIS A 265 -17.43 13.23 -15.96
N ILE A 266 -17.50 12.74 -17.20
CA ILE A 266 -16.33 12.25 -17.94
C ILE A 266 -15.82 13.41 -18.78
N TYR A 267 -14.55 13.75 -18.67
CA TYR A 267 -13.95 14.85 -19.42
C TYR A 267 -14.29 14.81 -20.91
N SER A 268 -14.57 15.97 -21.45
CA SER A 268 -14.73 16.19 -22.87
C SER A 268 -13.96 17.45 -23.27
N PRO A 269 -13.33 17.51 -24.46
CA PRO A 269 -12.65 18.74 -24.92
C PRO A 269 -13.55 20.00 -24.99
N LYS A 270 -14.85 19.84 -24.84
CA LYS A 270 -15.80 20.95 -24.72
C LYS A 270 -15.83 21.60 -23.33
N ASP A 271 -15.26 20.92 -22.34
CA ASP A 271 -15.22 21.38 -20.96
C ASP A 271 -14.14 22.46 -20.75
N ASP A 272 -13.22 22.63 -21.71
CA ASP A 272 -12.15 23.63 -21.67
C ASP A 272 -12.61 25.06 -22.04
N ASN A 273 -13.92 25.31 -22.29
CA ASN A 273 -14.44 26.61 -22.72
C ASN A 273 -15.24 27.33 -21.66
#